data_68998a23cf80a1bba6c0fbe42eeacae3
#
_entry.id   68998a23cf80a1bba6c0fbe42eeacae3
#
_cell.length_a   1.000
_cell.length_b   1.000
_cell.length_c   1.000
_cell.angle_alpha   90.00
_cell.angle_beta   90.00
_cell.angle_gamma   90.00
#
_symmetry.space_group_name_H-M   'P 1'
#
loop_
_entity.id
_entity.type
_entity.pdbx_description
1 polymer ?
#
loop_
_entity_poly.entity_id
_entity_poly.type
_entity_poly.pdbx_seq_one_letter_code
_entity_poly.pdbx_strand_id
1 'polypeptide(L)'
;VSGEDVSDEGISEGDDISEHVEVDEEISETVPEEDFSADTQEEESEDSGHNEEKSEQPDKKDVKKKKGLPGILKKRMSIKVKLIGAFIIPVVLIIMLGVISYVTASNAIKSSFIEASTSTIQKTADYYTLMFSNVSALATDFANNSDVKSYYSGSLANDVMTESTTYSNISSNLSSTAMGNKAIKAAYVIGSYGRSIFTSTTSMETTGEYSSIKASAEGQKIDQDRTAWFTSREYLDTRGVGDYSVSYGRQLVGNSGKSVGYIFFDLNSTVMQSKTGK
;
A
#
# COMPACT_ATOMS: atom_id res chain seq x y z
N VAL A 1 -13.66 -74.20 -22.68
CA VAL A 1 -12.99 -75.18 -21.83
C VAL A 1 -12.24 -74.38 -20.80
N SER A 2 -12.72 -74.55 -19.56
CA SER A 2 -12.05 -74.41 -18.25
C SER A 2 -11.44 -73.04 -17.94
N GLY A 3 -11.82 -72.31 -16.95
CA GLY A 3 -12.29 -72.67 -15.59
C GLY A 3 -11.14 -72.44 -14.60
N GLU A 4 -11.54 -71.86 -13.50
CA GLU A 4 -10.86 -71.68 -12.20
C GLU A 4 -10.45 -70.22 -11.95
N ASP A 5 -11.17 -69.38 -11.21
CA ASP A 5 -11.65 -69.46 -9.81
C ASP A 5 -10.46 -69.71 -8.86
N VAL A 6 -10.21 -68.76 -7.93
CA VAL A 6 -9.87 -68.96 -6.52
C VAL A 6 -9.52 -67.63 -5.84
N SER A 7 -10.35 -67.22 -4.91
CA SER A 7 -10.22 -66.75 -3.51
C SER A 7 -9.36 -65.50 -3.26
N ASP A 8 -9.86 -64.45 -2.70
CA ASP A 8 -10.35 -64.17 -1.31
C ASP A 8 -9.22 -64.31 -0.24
N GLU A 9 -9.18 -63.33 0.61
CA GLU A 9 -8.46 -63.05 1.84
C GLU A 9 -7.46 -61.86 1.70
N GLY A 10 -7.49 -60.80 2.43
CA GLY A 10 -7.79 -60.62 3.82
C GLY A 10 -7.86 -59.18 4.21
N ILE A 11 -8.75 -58.96 5.09
CA ILE A 11 -8.98 -57.81 5.92
C ILE A 11 -7.74 -57.54 6.79
N SER A 12 -7.25 -56.28 6.84
CA SER A 12 -6.46 -55.79 7.96
C SER A 12 -6.94 -54.41 8.34
N GLU A 13 -7.70 -54.40 9.42
CA GLU A 13 -7.96 -53.26 10.27
C GLU A 13 -6.63 -52.81 10.94
N GLY A 14 -6.58 -51.50 11.23
CA GLY A 14 -5.60 -50.92 12.14
C GLY A 14 -5.01 -49.63 11.54
N ASP A 15 -5.11 -48.54 12.05
CA ASP A 15 -5.22 -47.88 13.29
C ASP A 15 -5.51 -46.41 13.04
N ASP A 16 -6.54 -45.96 13.69
CA ASP A 16 -6.93 -44.58 13.92
C ASP A 16 -5.88 -43.96 14.88
N ILE A 17 -5.03 -43.08 14.38
CA ILE A 17 -4.19 -42.21 15.20
C ILE A 17 -4.64 -40.78 14.94
N SER A 18 -5.69 -40.39 15.66
CA SER A 18 -6.02 -38.99 15.88
C SER A 18 -5.01 -38.39 16.87
N GLU A 19 -3.95 -37.81 16.37
CA GLU A 19 -3.05 -36.99 17.17
C GLU A 19 -3.61 -35.57 17.22
N HIS A 20 -4.33 -35.30 18.32
CA HIS A 20 -4.69 -33.98 18.77
C HIS A 20 -3.40 -33.23 19.14
N VAL A 21 -2.96 -32.33 18.30
CA VAL A 21 -2.01 -31.29 18.68
C VAL A 21 -2.82 -30.10 19.16
N GLU A 22 -3.01 -30.00 20.47
CA GLU A 22 -3.38 -28.76 21.13
C GLU A 22 -2.16 -27.83 21.03
N VAL A 23 -2.29 -26.78 20.24
CA VAL A 23 -1.34 -25.67 20.24
C VAL A 23 -1.90 -24.60 21.16
N ASP A 24 -1.45 -24.58 22.39
CA ASP A 24 -1.61 -23.46 23.31
C ASP A 24 -0.80 -22.27 22.76
N GLU A 25 -1.45 -21.35 22.07
CA GLU A 25 -0.90 -20.02 21.78
C GLU A 25 -1.24 -19.05 22.95
N GLU A 26 -0.46 -19.10 23.99
CA GLU A 26 -0.29 -17.95 24.91
C GLU A 26 0.69 -16.96 24.25
N ILE A 27 0.17 -16.07 23.40
CA ILE A 27 0.93 -14.89 22.98
C ILE A 27 0.69 -13.81 24.04
N SER A 28 1.60 -13.77 25.00
CA SER A 28 1.80 -12.64 25.89
C SER A 28 2.25 -11.42 25.08
N GLU A 29 1.32 -10.56 24.73
CA GLU A 29 1.59 -9.22 24.21
C GLU A 29 2.15 -8.33 25.33
N THR A 30 3.46 -8.32 25.49
CA THR A 30 4.13 -7.27 26.23
C THR A 30 4.28 -6.05 25.33
N VAL A 31 3.36 -5.11 25.49
CA VAL A 31 3.46 -3.75 24.95
C VAL A 31 4.59 -3.05 25.72
N PRO A 32 5.64 -2.53 25.09
CA PRO A 32 6.57 -1.64 25.77
C PRO A 32 5.88 -0.29 25.99
N GLU A 33 5.68 0.07 27.25
CA GLU A 33 5.37 1.44 27.66
C GLU A 33 6.59 2.33 27.28
N GLU A 34 6.49 3.04 26.17
CA GLU A 34 7.41 4.14 25.90
C GLU A 34 7.03 5.33 26.80
N ASP A 35 7.89 5.54 27.76
CA ASP A 35 7.95 6.69 28.64
C ASP A 35 8.17 7.98 27.82
N PHE A 36 7.08 8.71 27.58
CA PHE A 36 7.13 9.98 26.86
C PHE A 36 7.52 11.09 27.82
N SER A 37 8.80 11.17 28.16
CA SER A 37 9.39 12.32 28.82
C SER A 37 9.35 13.51 27.84
N ALA A 38 8.45 14.43 28.11
CA ALA A 38 8.39 15.71 27.44
C ALA A 38 9.60 16.56 27.87
N ASP A 39 10.63 16.60 27.07
CA ASP A 39 11.73 17.53 27.20
C ASP A 39 11.37 18.83 26.47
N THR A 40 10.91 19.81 27.22
CA THR A 40 10.64 21.16 26.75
C THR A 40 11.96 21.90 26.64
N GLN A 41 12.55 21.94 25.46
CA GLN A 41 13.64 22.87 25.17
C GLN A 41 13.04 24.23 24.76
N GLU A 42 13.19 25.18 25.66
CA GLU A 42 13.06 26.62 25.39
C GLU A 42 14.23 27.03 24.48
N GLU A 43 13.97 27.34 23.23
CA GLU A 43 14.92 28.06 22.39
C GLU A 43 14.83 29.56 22.67
N GLU A 44 15.77 30.06 23.45
CA GLU A 44 16.10 31.48 23.50
C GLU A 44 16.70 31.91 22.16
N SER A 45 16.00 32.78 21.44
CA SER A 45 16.59 33.50 20.30
C SER A 45 17.31 34.73 20.80
N GLU A 46 18.62 34.69 20.84
CA GLU A 46 19.49 35.86 20.99
C GLU A 46 19.40 36.73 19.73
N ASP A 47 18.81 37.91 19.88
CA ASP A 47 18.96 39.03 18.95
C ASP A 47 20.15 39.88 19.34
N SER A 48 21.23 39.81 18.57
CA SER A 48 22.42 40.66 18.71
C SER A 48 22.25 41.93 17.87
N GLY A 49 21.72 42.97 18.49
CA GLY A 49 21.72 44.30 17.90
C GLY A 49 23.03 45.04 18.10
N HIS A 50 23.49 45.60 17.04
CA HIS A 50 24.71 46.38 16.96
C HIS A 50 24.47 47.82 17.40
N ASN A 51 25.40 48.30 18.22
CA ASN A 51 25.63 49.61 18.78
C ASN A 51 25.91 50.64 17.70
N GLU A 52 25.39 51.85 17.82
CA GLU A 52 26.21 53.06 17.56
C GLU A 52 25.69 54.30 18.32
N GLU A 53 26.59 54.87 19.02
CA GLU A 53 26.69 56.07 19.82
C GLU A 53 26.50 57.33 19.00
N LYS A 54 25.77 58.33 19.50
CA LYS A 54 26.33 59.70 19.63
C LYS A 54 25.36 60.70 20.29
N SER A 55 25.79 61.15 21.42
CA SER A 55 25.84 62.50 22.01
C SER A 55 24.92 63.62 21.45
N GLU A 56 24.20 64.23 22.31
CA GLU A 56 24.32 65.63 22.84
C GLU A 56 23.02 66.18 23.35
N GLN A 57 23.04 66.64 24.55
CA GLN A 57 22.07 67.57 25.22
C GLN A 57 22.23 69.00 24.63
N PRO A 58 21.44 70.03 24.97
CA PRO A 58 20.28 70.11 25.91
C PRO A 58 19.13 71.02 25.44
N ASP A 59 18.11 71.04 26.30
CA ASP A 59 17.24 72.18 26.62
C ASP A 59 16.01 72.50 25.76
N LYS A 60 14.83 72.29 26.32
CA LYS A 60 13.82 73.29 26.69
C LYS A 60 12.53 72.65 27.18
N LYS A 61 12.18 73.08 28.35
CA LYS A 61 10.88 72.96 29.00
C LYS A 61 9.71 73.19 28.02
N ASP A 62 8.82 72.21 27.95
CA ASP A 62 7.43 72.47 27.68
C ASP A 62 6.53 71.56 28.52
N VAL A 63 5.84 72.21 29.42
CA VAL A 63 4.81 71.69 30.30
C VAL A 63 3.63 71.28 29.44
N LYS A 64 3.52 70.01 29.06
CA LYS A 64 2.28 69.43 28.53
C LYS A 64 1.55 68.72 29.64
N LYS A 65 0.42 69.37 30.00
CA LYS A 65 -0.65 68.88 30.83
C LYS A 65 -0.93 67.37 30.61
N LYS A 66 -0.69 66.59 31.67
CA LYS A 66 -1.29 65.24 31.78
C LYS A 66 -2.78 65.38 31.72
N LYS A 67 -3.40 65.08 30.59
CA LYS A 67 -4.81 64.77 30.51
C LYS A 67 -5.00 63.50 31.35
N GLY A 68 -5.55 63.70 32.55
CA GLY A 68 -5.98 62.62 33.41
C GLY A 68 -6.97 61.76 32.66
N LEU A 69 -6.80 60.47 32.72
CA LEU A 69 -7.84 59.50 32.31
C LEU A 69 -9.15 59.93 32.96
N PRO A 70 -10.28 59.91 32.19
CA PRO A 70 -11.58 60.27 32.75
C PRO A 70 -11.87 59.35 33.93
N GLY A 71 -12.09 59.92 35.07
CA GLY A 71 -12.45 59.21 36.31
C GLY A 71 -13.85 58.58 36.19
N ILE A 72 -13.92 57.53 35.43
CA ILE A 72 -15.10 56.67 35.35
C ILE A 72 -14.92 55.65 36.48
N LEU A 73 -15.60 55.90 37.59
CA LEU A 73 -15.92 54.97 38.67
C LEU A 73 -15.67 55.54 40.09
N LYS A 74 -16.08 56.80 40.33
CA LYS A 74 -16.31 57.22 41.73
C LYS A 74 -17.80 57.33 42.07
N LYS A 75 -18.64 56.47 41.43
CA LYS A 75 -19.98 56.24 41.92
C LYS A 75 -19.82 55.26 43.09
N ARG A 76 -20.23 55.68 44.32
CA ARG A 76 -20.21 54.83 45.53
C ARG A 76 -21.04 53.57 45.24
N MET A 77 -20.43 52.50 44.72
CA MET A 77 -21.08 51.22 44.52
C MET A 77 -21.45 50.67 45.90
N SER A 78 -22.71 50.27 46.06
CA SER A 78 -23.20 49.62 47.24
C SER A 78 -22.33 48.43 47.60
N ILE A 79 -22.11 48.15 48.91
CA ILE A 79 -21.32 47.02 49.39
C ILE A 79 -21.81 45.72 48.76
N LYS A 80 -23.11 45.57 48.52
CA LYS A 80 -23.73 44.40 47.87
C LYS A 80 -23.19 44.23 46.42
N VAL A 81 -23.06 45.31 45.66
CA VAL A 81 -22.52 45.23 44.27
C VAL A 81 -21.04 44.90 44.25
N LYS A 82 -20.24 45.37 45.20
CA LYS A 82 -18.83 45.02 45.32
C LYS A 82 -18.67 43.52 45.68
N LEU A 83 -19.51 43.02 46.57
CA LEU A 83 -19.50 41.60 46.97
C LEU A 83 -19.88 40.66 45.80
N ILE A 84 -20.95 41.04 45.08
CA ILE A 84 -21.42 40.32 43.88
C ILE A 84 -20.33 40.32 42.79
N GLY A 85 -19.69 41.44 42.53
CA GLY A 85 -18.59 41.58 41.58
C GLY A 85 -17.39 40.72 41.92
N ALA A 86 -17.05 40.67 43.23
CA ALA A 86 -15.96 39.80 43.72
C ALA A 86 -16.19 38.30 43.45
N PHE A 87 -17.42 37.84 43.41
CA PHE A 87 -17.74 36.44 43.08
C PHE A 87 -17.95 36.21 41.59
N ILE A 88 -18.48 37.18 40.84
CA ILE A 88 -18.73 37.02 39.39
C ILE A 88 -17.42 37.00 38.59
N ILE A 89 -16.42 37.80 38.96
CA ILE A 89 -15.15 37.87 38.21
C ILE A 89 -14.44 36.55 38.14
N PRO A 90 -14.21 35.79 39.25
CA PRO A 90 -13.59 34.46 39.18
C PRO A 90 -14.43 33.47 38.36
N VAL A 91 -15.75 33.52 38.46
CA VAL A 91 -16.63 32.62 37.69
C VAL A 91 -16.51 32.86 36.19
N VAL A 92 -16.52 34.14 35.76
CA VAL A 92 -16.32 34.50 34.35
C VAL A 92 -14.94 34.09 33.85
N LEU A 93 -13.89 34.25 34.68
CA LEU A 93 -12.54 33.81 34.30
C LEU A 93 -12.46 32.27 34.14
N ILE A 94 -13.11 31.50 35.02
CA ILE A 94 -13.15 30.03 34.90
C ILE A 94 -13.89 29.63 33.61
N ILE A 95 -15.01 30.28 33.30
CA ILE A 95 -15.76 29.98 32.07
C ILE A 95 -14.89 30.31 30.83
N MET A 96 -14.25 31.49 30.81
CA MET A 96 -13.35 31.86 29.70
C MET A 96 -12.19 30.84 29.54
N LEU A 97 -11.57 30.46 30.66
CA LEU A 97 -10.50 29.45 30.63
C LEU A 97 -11.00 28.12 30.08
N GLY A 98 -12.18 27.68 30.49
CA GLY A 98 -12.80 26.45 30.00
C GLY A 98 -13.07 26.51 28.48
N VAL A 99 -13.61 27.63 27.99
CA VAL A 99 -13.88 27.82 26.55
C VAL A 99 -12.57 27.82 25.74
N ILE A 100 -11.56 28.56 26.20
CA ILE A 100 -10.26 28.65 25.53
C ILE A 100 -9.61 27.25 25.50
N SER A 101 -9.59 26.55 26.62
CA SER A 101 -9.02 25.20 26.73
C SER A 101 -9.76 24.21 25.81
N TYR A 102 -11.10 24.28 25.76
CA TYR A 102 -11.89 23.43 24.88
C TYR A 102 -11.60 23.67 23.40
N VAL A 103 -11.57 24.94 22.98
CA VAL A 103 -11.29 25.30 21.58
C VAL A 103 -9.88 24.88 21.18
N THR A 104 -8.89 25.13 22.05
CA THR A 104 -7.50 24.75 21.79
C THR A 104 -7.35 23.23 21.70
N ALA A 105 -7.89 22.48 22.66
CA ALA A 105 -7.86 21.03 22.65
C ALA A 105 -8.59 20.44 21.44
N SER A 106 -9.77 20.97 21.09
CA SER A 106 -10.53 20.52 19.92
C SER A 106 -9.76 20.74 18.62
N ASN A 107 -9.12 21.90 18.48
CA ASN A 107 -8.33 22.21 17.29
C ASN A 107 -7.06 21.33 17.20
N ALA A 108 -6.40 21.10 18.33
CA ALA A 108 -5.23 20.22 18.39
C ALA A 108 -5.59 18.78 17.99
N ILE A 109 -6.68 18.24 18.55
CA ILE A 109 -7.17 16.87 18.20
C ILE A 109 -7.52 16.80 16.71
N LYS A 110 -8.24 17.79 16.17
CA LYS A 110 -8.58 17.80 14.74
C LYS A 110 -7.34 17.85 13.86
N SER A 111 -6.38 18.70 14.20
CA SER A 111 -5.13 18.84 13.46
C SER A 111 -4.35 17.51 13.46
N SER A 112 -4.15 16.92 14.63
CA SER A 112 -3.47 15.64 14.78
C SER A 112 -4.18 14.50 14.04
N PHE A 113 -5.52 14.47 14.08
CA PHE A 113 -6.29 13.47 13.34
C PHE A 113 -6.13 13.61 11.83
N ILE A 114 -6.22 14.85 11.30
CA ILE A 114 -6.03 15.12 9.88
C ILE A 114 -4.61 14.75 9.46
N GLU A 115 -3.61 15.12 10.23
CA GLU A 115 -2.21 14.81 9.95
C GLU A 115 -1.96 13.29 9.94
N ALA A 116 -2.41 12.58 10.97
CA ALA A 116 -2.31 11.13 11.05
C ALA A 116 -3.03 10.42 9.90
N SER A 117 -4.24 10.87 9.57
CA SER A 117 -5.00 10.31 8.45
C SER A 117 -4.32 10.56 7.11
N THR A 118 -3.83 11.78 6.89
CA THR A 118 -3.11 12.14 5.66
C THR A 118 -1.82 11.33 5.53
N SER A 119 -1.06 11.20 6.62
CA SER A 119 0.15 10.37 6.66
C SER A 119 -0.16 8.90 6.34
N THR A 120 -1.24 8.36 6.90
CA THR A 120 -1.67 6.97 6.62
C THR A 120 -2.05 6.79 5.16
N ILE A 121 -2.82 7.71 4.58
CA ILE A 121 -3.20 7.68 3.16
C ILE A 121 -1.94 7.75 2.28
N GLN A 122 -1.02 8.65 2.61
CA GLN A 122 0.24 8.79 1.85
C GLN A 122 1.06 7.50 1.89
N LYS A 123 1.29 6.92 3.07
CA LYS A 123 2.02 5.65 3.21
C LYS A 123 1.35 4.50 2.46
N THR A 124 0.02 4.49 2.44
CA THR A 124 -0.75 3.48 1.69
C THR A 124 -0.57 3.68 0.18
N ALA A 125 -0.61 4.91 -0.30
CA ALA A 125 -0.37 5.23 -1.71
C ALA A 125 1.07 4.86 -2.14
N ASP A 126 2.06 5.19 -1.30
CA ASP A 126 3.47 4.85 -1.54
C ASP A 126 3.66 3.32 -1.59
N TYR A 127 3.02 2.58 -0.70
CA TYR A 127 3.04 1.11 -0.71
C TYR A 127 2.48 0.53 -2.03
N TYR A 128 1.32 1.00 -2.49
CA TYR A 128 0.76 0.53 -3.76
C TYR A 128 1.61 0.92 -4.95
N THR A 129 2.16 2.13 -4.95
CA THR A 129 3.07 2.58 -6.01
C THR A 129 4.30 1.67 -6.10
N LEU A 130 4.90 1.34 -4.97
CA LEU A 130 6.04 0.42 -4.90
C LEU A 130 5.65 -0.99 -5.37
N MET A 131 4.49 -1.49 -4.95
CA MET A 131 3.98 -2.81 -5.32
C MET A 131 3.75 -2.90 -6.85
N PHE A 132 3.08 -1.91 -7.45
CA PHE A 132 2.85 -1.87 -8.89
C PHE A 132 4.15 -1.73 -9.68
N SER A 133 5.07 -0.90 -9.21
CA SER A 133 6.41 -0.76 -9.81
C SER A 133 7.17 -2.09 -9.77
N ASN A 134 7.13 -2.81 -8.65
CA ASN A 134 7.79 -4.11 -8.51
C ASN A 134 7.20 -5.15 -9.48
N VAL A 135 5.88 -5.27 -9.58
CA VAL A 135 5.23 -6.20 -10.51
C VAL A 135 5.60 -5.86 -11.97
N SER A 136 5.59 -4.58 -12.33
CA SER A 136 6.01 -4.12 -13.66
C SER A 136 7.47 -4.44 -13.95
N ALA A 137 8.36 -4.29 -12.96
CA ALA A 137 9.78 -4.65 -13.07
C ALA A 137 9.95 -6.16 -13.29
N LEU A 138 9.29 -7.00 -12.47
CA LEU A 138 9.34 -8.46 -12.62
C LEU A 138 8.86 -8.91 -14.01
N ALA A 139 7.77 -8.33 -14.50
CA ALA A 139 7.28 -8.63 -15.85
C ALA A 139 8.26 -8.17 -16.93
N THR A 140 8.97 -7.07 -16.69
CA THR A 140 9.99 -6.56 -17.59
C THR A 140 11.20 -7.48 -17.64
N ASP A 141 11.69 -7.90 -16.49
CA ASP A 141 12.83 -8.80 -16.36
C ASP A 141 12.53 -10.16 -17.02
N PHE A 142 11.33 -10.68 -16.76
CA PHE A 142 10.88 -11.92 -17.37
C PHE A 142 10.76 -11.78 -18.90
N ALA A 143 10.14 -10.71 -19.40
CA ALA A 143 9.98 -10.47 -20.83
C ALA A 143 11.33 -10.23 -21.54
N ASN A 144 12.36 -9.78 -20.81
CA ASN A 144 13.70 -9.56 -21.35
C ASN A 144 14.62 -10.79 -21.25
N ASN A 145 14.18 -11.84 -20.57
CA ASN A 145 14.94 -13.06 -20.47
C ASN A 145 15.19 -13.68 -21.86
N SER A 146 16.42 -14.10 -22.12
CA SER A 146 16.86 -14.66 -23.42
C SER A 146 16.12 -15.94 -23.78
N ASP A 147 15.89 -16.80 -22.79
CA ASP A 147 15.23 -18.09 -22.98
C ASP A 147 13.76 -17.89 -23.36
N VAL A 148 13.09 -16.94 -22.70
CA VAL A 148 11.70 -16.55 -23.02
C VAL A 148 11.61 -16.05 -24.44
N LYS A 149 12.49 -15.13 -24.84
CA LYS A 149 12.53 -14.59 -26.20
C LYS A 149 12.81 -15.66 -27.24
N SER A 150 13.79 -16.52 -26.99
CA SER A 150 14.18 -17.60 -27.91
C SER A 150 13.08 -18.62 -28.08
N TYR A 151 12.46 -19.06 -26.96
CA TYR A 151 11.38 -20.04 -26.99
C TYR A 151 10.18 -19.51 -27.77
N TYR A 152 9.62 -18.38 -27.37
CA TYR A 152 8.40 -17.83 -28.00
C TYR A 152 8.63 -17.24 -29.39
N SER A 153 9.88 -17.01 -29.81
CA SER A 153 10.22 -16.69 -31.19
C SER A 153 10.33 -17.90 -32.10
N GLY A 154 10.21 -19.13 -31.56
CA GLY A 154 10.38 -20.37 -32.32
C GLY A 154 11.83 -20.63 -32.75
N SER A 155 12.81 -19.94 -32.14
CA SER A 155 14.24 -20.12 -32.50
C SER A 155 14.77 -21.52 -32.16
N LEU A 156 14.09 -22.26 -31.28
CA LEU A 156 14.47 -23.58 -30.81
C LEU A 156 13.69 -24.73 -31.50
N ALA A 157 12.83 -24.41 -32.47
CA ALA A 157 11.91 -25.35 -33.10
C ALA A 157 12.59 -26.59 -33.73
N ASN A 158 13.90 -26.52 -34.08
CA ASN A 158 14.64 -27.58 -34.66
C ASN A 158 15.40 -28.44 -33.66
N ASP A 159 15.37 -28.10 -32.36
CA ASP A 159 16.03 -28.82 -31.29
C ASP A 159 15.06 -29.11 -30.15
N VAL A 160 14.35 -30.22 -30.27
CA VAL A 160 13.28 -30.63 -29.33
C VAL A 160 13.78 -30.76 -27.89
N MET A 161 15.03 -31.20 -27.70
CA MET A 161 15.60 -31.35 -26.37
C MET A 161 15.83 -29.97 -25.71
N THR A 162 16.48 -29.08 -26.41
CA THR A 162 16.73 -27.70 -25.94
C THR A 162 15.42 -26.96 -25.77
N GLU A 163 14.46 -27.10 -26.68
CA GLU A 163 13.14 -26.49 -26.57
C GLU A 163 12.40 -26.94 -25.30
N SER A 164 12.38 -28.26 -25.03
CA SER A 164 11.71 -28.82 -23.83
C SER A 164 12.39 -28.38 -22.53
N THR A 165 13.72 -28.38 -22.49
CA THR A 165 14.51 -27.94 -21.33
C THR A 165 14.28 -26.45 -21.08
N THR A 166 14.29 -25.62 -22.12
CA THR A 166 14.05 -24.18 -22.04
C THR A 166 12.63 -23.90 -21.54
N TYR A 167 11.62 -24.61 -22.05
CA TYR A 167 10.25 -24.50 -21.55
C TYR A 167 10.15 -24.79 -20.06
N SER A 168 10.80 -25.88 -19.60
CA SER A 168 10.82 -26.24 -18.17
C SER A 168 11.47 -25.16 -17.32
N ASN A 169 12.59 -24.59 -17.77
CA ASN A 169 13.28 -23.51 -17.08
C ASN A 169 12.43 -22.24 -17.01
N ILE A 170 11.78 -21.86 -18.10
CA ILE A 170 10.89 -20.70 -18.14
C ILE A 170 9.69 -20.89 -17.20
N SER A 171 9.07 -22.09 -17.22
CA SER A 171 7.95 -22.42 -16.35
C SER A 171 8.33 -22.38 -14.88
N SER A 172 9.48 -22.93 -14.52
CA SER A 172 10.03 -22.91 -13.16
C SER A 172 10.35 -21.47 -12.72
N ASN A 173 10.96 -20.68 -13.58
CA ASN A 173 11.28 -19.27 -13.31
C ASN A 173 10.01 -18.45 -13.07
N LEU A 174 9.01 -18.59 -13.93
CA LEU A 174 7.73 -17.89 -13.78
C LEU A 174 7.02 -18.27 -12.46
N SER A 175 7.01 -19.57 -12.15
CA SER A 175 6.42 -20.07 -10.90
C SER A 175 7.16 -19.55 -9.68
N SER A 176 8.48 -19.55 -9.69
CA SER A 176 9.29 -19.00 -8.60
C SER A 176 9.07 -17.50 -8.43
N THR A 177 8.95 -16.76 -9.52
CA THR A 177 8.68 -15.33 -9.50
C THR A 177 7.29 -15.04 -8.91
N ALA A 178 6.27 -15.80 -9.31
CA ALA A 178 4.92 -15.63 -8.78
C ALA A 178 4.84 -16.03 -7.29
N MET A 179 5.43 -17.15 -6.90
CA MET A 179 5.42 -17.62 -5.50
C MET A 179 6.29 -16.75 -4.58
N GLY A 180 7.37 -16.19 -5.09
CA GLY A 180 8.28 -15.32 -4.34
C GLY A 180 7.70 -13.94 -4.00
N ASN A 181 6.63 -13.54 -4.66
CA ASN A 181 6.00 -12.24 -4.45
C ASN A 181 4.55 -12.38 -3.96
N LYS A 182 4.33 -12.11 -2.68
CA LYS A 182 2.99 -12.21 -2.05
C LYS A 182 1.90 -11.36 -2.73
N ALA A 183 2.29 -10.32 -3.47
CA ALA A 183 1.35 -9.49 -4.22
C ALA A 183 0.83 -10.19 -5.48
N ILE A 184 1.57 -11.16 -6.02
CA ILE A 184 1.20 -11.90 -7.23
C ILE A 184 0.43 -13.15 -6.82
N LYS A 185 -0.77 -13.32 -7.36
CA LYS A 185 -1.59 -14.52 -7.18
C LYS A 185 -1.31 -15.54 -8.27
N ALA A 186 -1.20 -15.06 -9.50
CA ALA A 186 -0.98 -15.92 -10.66
C ALA A 186 -0.19 -15.16 -11.74
N ALA A 187 0.51 -15.90 -12.57
CA ALA A 187 1.18 -15.37 -13.75
C ALA A 187 0.91 -16.26 -14.96
N TYR A 188 0.78 -15.64 -16.12
CA TYR A 188 0.45 -16.31 -17.37
C TYR A 188 1.37 -15.82 -18.48
N VAL A 189 1.82 -16.72 -19.32
CA VAL A 189 2.53 -16.39 -20.56
C VAL A 189 1.85 -17.09 -21.71
N ILE A 190 1.45 -16.34 -22.71
CA ILE A 190 0.72 -16.83 -23.88
C ILE A 190 1.46 -16.34 -25.11
N GLY A 191 2.07 -17.27 -25.83
CA GLY A 191 2.88 -16.98 -26.98
C GLY A 191 2.24 -17.34 -28.32
N SER A 192 2.77 -16.73 -29.38
CA SER A 192 2.39 -17.06 -30.76
C SER A 192 3.00 -18.39 -31.23
N TYR A 193 4.02 -18.85 -30.55
CA TYR A 193 4.70 -20.14 -30.72
C TYR A 193 4.81 -20.83 -29.36
N GLY A 194 4.91 -22.15 -29.37
CA GLY A 194 5.12 -22.97 -28.20
C GLY A 194 3.89 -23.08 -27.30
N ARG A 195 4.10 -23.61 -26.10
CA ARG A 195 3.05 -23.83 -25.10
C ARG A 195 2.92 -22.61 -24.20
N SER A 196 1.68 -22.26 -23.87
CA SER A 196 1.40 -21.27 -22.83
C SER A 196 1.77 -21.82 -21.45
N ILE A 197 2.14 -20.91 -20.53
CA ILE A 197 2.51 -21.23 -19.16
C ILE A 197 1.56 -20.54 -18.20
N PHE A 198 1.03 -21.29 -17.24
CA PHE A 198 0.13 -20.79 -16.20
C PHE A 198 0.65 -21.26 -14.85
N THR A 199 0.78 -20.33 -13.89
CA THR A 199 1.20 -20.65 -12.51
C THR A 199 0.01 -20.91 -11.59
N SER A 200 -1.22 -20.68 -12.08
CA SER A 200 -2.45 -20.99 -11.36
C SER A 200 -2.83 -22.46 -11.54
N THR A 201 -3.56 -23.02 -10.56
CA THR A 201 -4.13 -24.37 -10.61
C THR A 201 -5.23 -24.53 -11.68
N THR A 202 -5.65 -23.45 -12.31
CA THR A 202 -6.63 -23.48 -13.39
C THR A 202 -5.93 -23.93 -14.66
N SER A 203 -6.15 -25.18 -15.06
CA SER A 203 -5.65 -25.71 -16.34
C SER A 203 -6.43 -25.06 -17.48
N MET A 204 -5.77 -24.23 -18.27
CA MET A 204 -6.27 -23.77 -19.55
C MET A 204 -5.74 -24.66 -20.66
N GLU A 205 -6.59 -25.02 -21.60
CA GLU A 205 -6.16 -25.66 -22.83
C GLU A 205 -5.36 -24.64 -23.67
N THR A 206 -4.22 -25.08 -24.15
CA THR A 206 -3.10 -24.23 -24.56
C THR A 206 -3.01 -23.94 -26.05
N THR A 207 -4.06 -24.23 -26.84
CA THR A 207 -4.03 -24.04 -28.30
C THR A 207 -5.00 -22.96 -28.75
N GLY A 208 -4.50 -22.00 -29.54
CA GLY A 208 -5.32 -20.96 -30.16
C GLY A 208 -5.49 -19.68 -29.33
N GLU A 209 -4.93 -19.62 -28.14
CA GLU A 209 -5.15 -18.52 -27.19
C GLU A 209 -4.50 -17.20 -27.60
N TYR A 210 -3.32 -17.26 -28.23
CA TYR A 210 -2.62 -16.06 -28.66
C TYR A 210 -3.44 -15.20 -29.63
N SER A 211 -4.08 -15.84 -30.63
CA SER A 211 -4.93 -15.12 -31.59
C SER A 211 -6.15 -14.49 -30.95
N SER A 212 -6.74 -15.19 -29.99
CA SER A 212 -7.92 -14.72 -29.26
C SER A 212 -7.58 -13.54 -28.34
N ILE A 213 -6.48 -13.62 -27.59
CA ILE A 213 -6.01 -12.48 -26.77
C ILE A 213 -5.64 -11.30 -27.64
N LYS A 214 -4.94 -11.53 -28.74
CA LYS A 214 -4.55 -10.46 -29.66
C LYS A 214 -5.77 -9.73 -30.24
N ALA A 215 -6.87 -10.43 -30.45
CA ALA A 215 -8.12 -9.87 -30.95
C ALA A 215 -8.95 -9.19 -29.86
N SER A 216 -8.72 -9.52 -28.60
CA SER A 216 -9.46 -8.97 -27.45
C SER A 216 -9.08 -7.50 -27.17
N ALA A 217 -9.92 -6.82 -26.39
CA ALA A 217 -9.65 -5.44 -25.96
C ALA A 217 -8.37 -5.33 -25.13
N GLU A 218 -8.09 -6.33 -24.28
CA GLU A 218 -6.86 -6.37 -23.47
C GLU A 218 -5.60 -6.50 -24.36
N GLY A 219 -5.62 -7.39 -25.35
CA GLY A 219 -4.52 -7.57 -26.27
C GLY A 219 -4.27 -6.34 -27.14
N GLN A 220 -5.31 -5.72 -27.67
CA GLN A 220 -5.21 -4.48 -28.44
C GLN A 220 -4.62 -3.33 -27.60
N LYS A 221 -5.02 -3.21 -26.36
CA LYS A 221 -4.49 -2.19 -25.45
C LYS A 221 -3.00 -2.42 -25.16
N ILE A 222 -2.62 -3.68 -24.93
CA ILE A 222 -1.20 -4.01 -24.72
C ILE A 222 -0.38 -3.80 -26.01
N ASP A 223 -0.92 -4.12 -27.18
CA ASP A 223 -0.22 -3.92 -28.45
C ASP A 223 0.01 -2.43 -28.72
N GLN A 224 -0.91 -1.55 -28.32
CA GLN A 224 -0.79 -0.10 -28.46
C GLN A 224 0.26 0.49 -27.49
N ASP A 225 0.17 0.12 -26.18
CA ASP A 225 0.92 0.78 -25.11
C ASP A 225 2.12 -0.05 -24.62
N ARG A 226 2.30 -1.27 -25.13
CA ARG A 226 3.23 -2.32 -24.71
C ARG A 226 2.97 -2.88 -23.31
N THR A 227 2.28 -2.15 -22.47
CA THR A 227 1.89 -2.57 -21.11
C THR A 227 0.54 -1.97 -20.75
N ALA A 228 -0.26 -2.68 -19.95
CA ALA A 228 -1.52 -2.16 -19.46
C ALA A 228 -1.89 -2.74 -18.09
N TRP A 229 -2.65 -1.97 -17.31
CA TRP A 229 -3.30 -2.41 -16.09
C TRP A 229 -4.78 -2.61 -16.34
N PHE A 230 -5.35 -3.69 -15.80
CA PHE A 230 -6.73 -4.10 -15.99
C PHE A 230 -7.40 -4.38 -14.66
N THR A 231 -8.61 -3.86 -14.49
CA THR A 231 -9.52 -4.25 -13.40
C THR A 231 -10.48 -5.36 -13.83
N SER A 232 -10.68 -5.50 -15.14
CA SER A 232 -11.40 -6.60 -15.79
C SER A 232 -10.78 -6.85 -17.15
N ARG A 233 -10.80 -8.11 -17.60
CA ARG A 233 -10.24 -8.55 -18.87
C ARG A 233 -11.35 -9.18 -19.70
N GLU A 234 -11.28 -9.04 -21.00
CA GLU A 234 -12.32 -9.55 -21.89
C GLU A 234 -12.20 -11.06 -22.08
N TYR A 235 -11.08 -11.51 -22.61
CA TYR A 235 -10.89 -12.91 -22.96
C TYR A 235 -10.53 -13.79 -21.76
N LEU A 236 -9.57 -13.39 -20.95
CA LEU A 236 -9.10 -14.20 -19.83
C LEU A 236 -10.18 -14.39 -18.74
N ASP A 237 -11.03 -13.40 -18.53
CA ASP A 237 -12.08 -13.50 -17.51
C ASP A 237 -13.19 -14.49 -17.94
N THR A 238 -13.50 -14.57 -19.25
CA THR A 238 -14.46 -15.56 -19.76
C THR A 238 -13.97 -17.00 -19.64
N ARG A 239 -12.65 -17.19 -19.49
CA ARG A 239 -12.03 -18.49 -19.27
C ARG A 239 -11.97 -18.90 -17.81
N GLY A 240 -12.51 -18.10 -16.90
CA GLY A 240 -12.45 -18.37 -15.47
C GLY A 240 -11.02 -18.27 -14.89
N VAL A 241 -10.14 -17.57 -15.59
CA VAL A 241 -8.78 -17.37 -15.13
C VAL A 241 -8.73 -16.20 -14.16
N GLY A 242 -8.77 -16.55 -12.90
CA GLY A 242 -8.34 -15.66 -11.87
C GLY A 242 -9.45 -14.94 -11.11
N ASP A 243 -9.35 -15.09 -9.82
CA ASP A 243 -9.86 -14.19 -8.81
C ASP A 243 -8.70 -13.23 -8.48
N TYR A 244 -8.74 -12.05 -9.04
CA TYR A 244 -7.68 -11.04 -8.91
C TYR A 244 -8.30 -9.67 -8.59
N SER A 245 -7.50 -8.77 -8.03
CA SER A 245 -7.93 -7.39 -7.82
C SER A 245 -7.62 -6.50 -9.01
N VAL A 246 -6.38 -6.64 -9.53
CA VAL A 246 -5.86 -5.92 -10.69
C VAL A 246 -4.92 -6.87 -11.42
N SER A 247 -4.91 -6.80 -12.74
CA SER A 247 -4.00 -7.55 -13.61
C SER A 247 -3.07 -6.62 -14.37
N TYR A 248 -1.80 -6.96 -14.42
CA TYR A 248 -0.80 -6.28 -15.25
C TYR A 248 -0.53 -7.11 -16.49
N GLY A 249 -0.72 -6.51 -17.66
CA GLY A 249 -0.40 -7.13 -18.94
C GLY A 249 0.78 -6.46 -19.64
N ARG A 250 1.64 -7.27 -20.27
CA ARG A 250 2.80 -6.80 -21.01
C ARG A 250 3.00 -7.60 -22.28
N GLN A 251 3.40 -6.91 -23.37
CA GLN A 251 3.79 -7.52 -24.63
C GLN A 251 5.15 -8.20 -24.51
N LEU A 252 5.25 -9.44 -24.99
CA LEU A 252 6.51 -10.12 -25.23
C LEU A 252 7.02 -9.79 -26.62
N VAL A 253 8.25 -9.30 -26.69
CA VAL A 253 8.90 -8.94 -27.94
C VAL A 253 10.06 -9.89 -28.18
N GLY A 254 10.01 -10.62 -29.27
CA GLY A 254 11.06 -11.56 -29.65
C GLY A 254 12.34 -10.89 -30.16
N ASN A 255 13.33 -11.70 -30.47
CA ASN A 255 14.64 -11.24 -30.95
C ASN A 255 14.57 -10.40 -32.24
N SER A 256 13.52 -10.58 -33.05
CA SER A 256 13.28 -9.79 -34.28
C SER A 256 12.58 -8.45 -34.03
N GLY A 257 12.29 -8.09 -32.78
CA GLY A 257 11.52 -6.90 -32.43
C GLY A 257 10.01 -7.01 -32.66
N LYS A 258 9.52 -8.17 -33.10
CA LYS A 258 8.08 -8.42 -33.30
C LYS A 258 7.44 -8.94 -31.99
N SER A 259 6.14 -8.65 -31.81
CA SER A 259 5.35 -9.24 -30.75
C SER A 259 5.26 -10.76 -30.95
N VAL A 260 5.63 -11.51 -29.94
CA VAL A 260 5.61 -12.97 -29.91
C VAL A 260 4.71 -13.53 -28.82
N GLY A 261 4.10 -12.67 -28.03
CA GLY A 261 3.20 -13.12 -26.95
C GLY A 261 2.83 -12.01 -25.99
N TYR A 262 2.17 -12.43 -24.93
CA TYR A 262 1.74 -11.59 -23.82
C TYR A 262 2.07 -12.29 -22.50
N ILE A 263 2.44 -11.49 -21.51
CA ILE A 263 2.56 -11.92 -20.12
C ILE A 263 1.55 -11.17 -19.27
N PHE A 264 0.92 -11.87 -18.33
CA PHE A 264 0.01 -11.29 -17.36
C PHE A 264 0.44 -11.66 -15.94
N PHE A 265 0.38 -10.71 -15.03
CA PHE A 265 0.52 -10.91 -13.61
C PHE A 265 -0.76 -10.46 -12.90
N ASP A 266 -1.43 -11.39 -12.27
CA ASP A 266 -2.63 -11.16 -11.48
C ASP A 266 -2.26 -10.86 -10.04
N LEU A 267 -2.76 -9.74 -9.50
CA LEU A 267 -2.49 -9.33 -8.14
C LEU A 267 -3.52 -9.89 -7.17
N ASN A 268 -3.05 -10.26 -6.01
CA ASN A 268 -3.87 -10.86 -4.97
C ASN A 268 -4.82 -9.82 -4.35
N SER A 269 -6.13 -10.08 -4.37
CA SER A 269 -7.16 -9.22 -3.78
C SER A 269 -6.96 -9.02 -2.28
N THR A 270 -6.47 -10.04 -1.56
CA THR A 270 -6.27 -9.97 -0.11
C THR A 270 -5.20 -8.97 0.30
N VAL A 271 -4.15 -8.79 -0.52
CA VAL A 271 -3.09 -7.81 -0.26
C VAL A 271 -3.61 -6.38 -0.42
N MET A 272 -4.55 -6.17 -1.35
CA MET A 272 -5.19 -4.87 -1.54
C MET A 272 -6.16 -4.55 -0.39
N GLN A 273 -6.91 -5.54 0.10
CA GLN A 273 -7.89 -5.37 1.18
C GLN A 273 -7.27 -5.21 2.56
N SER A 274 -6.18 -5.91 2.85
CA SER A 274 -5.56 -5.92 4.18
C SER A 274 -4.98 -4.56 4.61
N LYS A 275 -4.73 -3.65 3.66
CA LYS A 275 -4.16 -2.32 3.91
C LYS A 275 -5.20 -1.19 3.97
N THR A 276 -6.43 -1.44 3.53
CA THR A 276 -7.50 -0.44 3.58
C THR A 276 -8.25 -0.39 4.91
N GLY A 277 -7.83 -1.20 5.88
CA GLY A 277 -8.28 -1.13 7.27
C GLY A 277 -9.68 -1.71 7.50
N LYS A 278 -9.75 -2.58 8.50
CA LYS A 278 -11.00 -2.86 9.20
C LYS A 278 -11.40 -1.66 10.05
#